data_653c4e88eaa15482eb59473d0570a210
#
_entry.id   653c4e88eaa15482eb59473d0570a210
#
_cell.length_a   1.000
_cell.length_b   1.000
_cell.length_c   1.000
_cell.angle_alpha   90.00
_cell.angle_beta   90.00
_cell.angle_gamma   90.00
#
_symmetry.space_group_name_H-M   'P 1'
#
loop_
_entity.id
_entity.type
_entity.pdbx_description
1 polymer ?
#
loop_
_entity_poly.entity_id
_entity_poly.type
_entity_poly.pdbx_seq_one_letter_code
_entity_poly.pdbx_strand_id
1 'polypeptide(L)'
;MIKVTLSQIADITRGERFGDDLLIDAVSTDTRAIERGALFVALVGERFDAHNFCQQAVDAGAGALLVEKRLDVNVPQIVVSDTKLALGEFASWVHQACQTPTVAITGSCGKTTVKEMVASILQLKGKVLFTAGNFNNDIGVPLTLLRSQQDDDYAVIELGANHIGEIAYTTQLVKPDIALVNNVAAAHLEGFGSIDGVKQAKGEIYQGLSAGGIAIVNLDSNGEAKWDEVLADKNKKVITFSQSNTDADFFASNIVLNAAGEASFDLHIAASSQEIELSLGIIGQHNVANAIAASIIALQMGATLEEVRAGLKHLNKVKGRVEVEALSEKIKLIDDSYNASVPAMKAAVDLLAAFPGQRWLILGNMAELGEESLALHRQVGEHAAPQKFEHVLTYGADAKVISDLCQGIHFETHQEIIEYIKQHLDQAVPESHTMLVKGANGARMFEVAAALKEYY
;
A
#
# COMPACT_ATOMS: atom_id res chain seq x y z
N MET A 1 -16.82 1.43 -14.73
CA MET A 1 -16.14 2.21 -15.82
C MET A 1 -17.18 3.01 -16.58
N ILE A 2 -16.81 4.18 -17.13
CA ILE A 2 -17.64 4.87 -18.13
C ILE A 2 -17.72 4.03 -19.42
N LYS A 3 -18.82 4.21 -20.17
CA LYS A 3 -19.02 3.46 -21.43
C LYS A 3 -18.20 4.05 -22.57
N VAL A 4 -17.46 3.22 -23.29
CA VAL A 4 -16.56 3.60 -24.37
C VAL A 4 -16.75 2.62 -25.54
N THR A 5 -16.81 3.11 -26.78
CA THR A 5 -16.90 2.23 -27.96
C THR A 5 -15.55 1.60 -28.31
N LEU A 6 -15.55 0.45 -28.98
CA LEU A 6 -14.30 -0.18 -29.45
C LEU A 6 -13.56 0.72 -30.44
N SER A 7 -14.27 1.52 -31.25
CA SER A 7 -13.63 2.52 -32.13
C SER A 7 -12.85 3.57 -31.32
N GLN A 8 -13.44 4.11 -30.26
CA GLN A 8 -12.75 5.05 -29.37
C GLN A 8 -11.55 4.40 -28.69
N ILE A 9 -11.68 3.14 -28.21
CA ILE A 9 -10.55 2.42 -27.60
C ILE A 9 -9.43 2.21 -28.61
N ALA A 10 -9.75 1.84 -29.87
CA ALA A 10 -8.77 1.70 -30.93
C ALA A 10 -8.03 3.03 -31.21
N ASP A 11 -8.75 4.16 -31.27
CA ASP A 11 -8.15 5.47 -31.45
C ASP A 11 -7.22 5.85 -30.28
N ILE A 12 -7.65 5.63 -29.04
CA ILE A 12 -6.87 5.92 -27.81
C ILE A 12 -5.59 5.10 -27.79
N THR A 13 -5.68 3.80 -28.12
CA THR A 13 -4.56 2.85 -28.04
C THR A 13 -3.77 2.77 -29.35
N ARG A 14 -4.13 3.55 -30.37
CA ARG A 14 -3.54 3.50 -31.70
C ARG A 14 -3.57 2.09 -32.31
N GLY A 15 -4.62 1.34 -31.96
CA GLY A 15 -4.86 -0.01 -32.44
C GLY A 15 -5.72 -0.09 -33.69
N GLU A 16 -5.69 -1.25 -34.36
CA GLU A 16 -6.55 -1.55 -35.50
C GLU A 16 -7.74 -2.40 -35.03
N ARG A 17 -8.97 -1.90 -35.26
CA ARG A 17 -10.19 -2.61 -34.87
C ARG A 17 -10.64 -3.55 -35.99
N PHE A 18 -10.99 -4.77 -35.64
CA PHE A 18 -11.62 -5.79 -36.49
C PHE A 18 -12.96 -6.20 -35.88
N GLY A 19 -14.00 -6.25 -36.70
CA GLY A 19 -15.36 -6.62 -36.30
C GLY A 19 -16.23 -5.42 -35.93
N ASP A 20 -17.39 -5.70 -35.31
CA ASP A 20 -18.40 -4.70 -34.98
C ASP A 20 -17.94 -3.71 -33.89
N ASP A 21 -18.51 -2.52 -33.93
CA ASP A 21 -18.26 -1.49 -32.92
C ASP A 21 -19.18 -1.67 -31.72
N LEU A 22 -18.67 -2.25 -30.65
CA LEU A 22 -19.39 -2.52 -29.42
C LEU A 22 -19.14 -1.44 -28.37
N LEU A 23 -20.10 -1.25 -27.48
CA LEU A 23 -19.98 -0.40 -26.31
C LEU A 23 -19.44 -1.24 -25.15
N ILE A 24 -18.30 -0.83 -24.56
CA ILE A 24 -17.60 -1.51 -23.47
C ILE A 24 -17.76 -0.70 -22.19
N ASP A 25 -18.09 -1.37 -21.08
CA ASP A 25 -18.19 -0.79 -19.74
C ASP A 25 -17.49 -1.63 -18.66
N ALA A 26 -16.82 -2.71 -19.08
CA ALA A 26 -16.01 -3.55 -18.21
C ALA A 26 -14.75 -4.04 -18.95
N VAL A 27 -13.64 -4.19 -18.19
CA VAL A 27 -12.37 -4.71 -18.67
C VAL A 27 -11.90 -5.80 -17.73
N SER A 28 -11.38 -6.90 -18.29
CA SER A 28 -10.77 -7.98 -17.52
C SER A 28 -9.43 -8.41 -18.12
N THR A 29 -8.51 -8.80 -17.25
CA THR A 29 -7.23 -9.45 -17.59
C THR A 29 -7.18 -10.89 -17.08
N ASP A 30 -8.27 -11.38 -16.46
CA ASP A 30 -8.37 -12.70 -15.84
C ASP A 30 -9.58 -13.45 -16.39
N THR A 31 -9.33 -14.60 -17.05
CA THR A 31 -10.39 -15.44 -17.65
C THR A 31 -11.36 -16.05 -16.63
N ARG A 32 -10.99 -16.08 -15.35
CA ARG A 32 -11.82 -16.62 -14.26
C ARG A 32 -12.85 -15.62 -13.73
N ALA A 33 -12.67 -14.33 -14.05
CA ALA A 33 -13.48 -13.23 -13.53
C ALA A 33 -13.92 -12.29 -14.68
N ILE A 34 -14.52 -12.85 -15.74
CA ILE A 34 -15.00 -12.07 -16.87
C ILE A 34 -16.47 -11.71 -16.67
N GLU A 35 -16.74 -10.41 -16.69
CA GLU A 35 -18.12 -9.92 -16.81
C GLU A 35 -18.60 -10.07 -18.26
N ARG A 36 -19.85 -10.45 -18.45
CA ARG A 36 -20.42 -10.63 -19.79
C ARG A 36 -20.37 -9.33 -20.58
N GLY A 37 -19.77 -9.39 -21.77
CA GLY A 37 -19.58 -8.23 -22.65
C GLY A 37 -18.29 -7.44 -22.40
N ALA A 38 -17.48 -7.82 -21.39
CA ALA A 38 -16.23 -7.13 -21.06
C ALA A 38 -15.21 -7.21 -22.20
N LEU A 39 -14.34 -6.22 -22.28
CA LEU A 39 -13.10 -6.26 -23.08
C LEU A 39 -12.07 -7.10 -22.31
N PHE A 40 -11.65 -8.22 -22.88
CA PHE A 40 -10.54 -9.00 -22.33
C PHE A 40 -9.21 -8.50 -22.93
N VAL A 41 -8.25 -8.19 -22.06
CA VAL A 41 -6.91 -7.73 -22.44
C VAL A 41 -5.92 -8.89 -22.31
N ALA A 42 -5.35 -9.32 -23.42
CA ALA A 42 -4.39 -10.41 -23.46
C ALA A 42 -2.99 -9.92 -23.13
N LEU A 43 -2.67 -9.85 -21.83
CA LEU A 43 -1.37 -9.44 -21.34
C LEU A 43 -0.29 -10.50 -21.62
N VAL A 44 0.91 -10.03 -21.93
CA VAL A 44 2.11 -10.86 -22.12
C VAL A 44 3.06 -10.58 -20.95
N GLY A 45 3.43 -11.62 -20.22
CA GLY A 45 4.43 -11.58 -19.14
C GLY A 45 5.62 -12.47 -19.46
N GLU A 46 6.65 -12.47 -18.63
CA GLU A 46 7.88 -13.25 -18.86
C GLU A 46 7.65 -14.76 -19.03
N ARG A 47 6.66 -15.31 -18.32
CA ARG A 47 6.36 -16.76 -18.29
C ARG A 47 4.97 -17.11 -18.77
N PHE A 48 4.23 -16.12 -19.29
CA PHE A 48 2.82 -16.25 -19.54
C PHE A 48 2.40 -15.38 -20.73
N ASP A 49 1.66 -15.95 -21.67
CA ASP A 49 1.04 -15.24 -22.82
C ASP A 49 -0.47 -15.47 -22.78
N ALA A 50 -1.23 -14.44 -22.41
CA ALA A 50 -2.67 -14.51 -22.30
C ALA A 50 -3.38 -14.68 -23.64
N HIS A 51 -2.71 -14.51 -24.78
CA HIS A 51 -3.29 -14.83 -26.10
C HIS A 51 -3.71 -16.29 -26.19
N ASN A 52 -3.01 -17.20 -25.49
CA ASN A 52 -3.34 -18.63 -25.46
C ASN A 52 -4.68 -18.91 -24.75
N PHE A 53 -5.24 -17.95 -24.02
CA PHE A 53 -6.48 -18.07 -23.24
C PHE A 53 -7.62 -17.22 -23.81
N CYS A 54 -7.43 -16.56 -24.97
CA CYS A 54 -8.45 -15.69 -25.56
C CYS A 54 -9.73 -16.46 -25.91
N GLN A 55 -9.65 -17.69 -26.42
CA GLN A 55 -10.84 -18.51 -26.65
C GLN A 55 -11.59 -18.80 -25.37
N GLN A 56 -10.87 -19.14 -24.30
CA GLN A 56 -11.48 -19.33 -22.98
C GLN A 56 -12.17 -18.06 -22.47
N ALA A 57 -11.56 -16.89 -22.70
CA ALA A 57 -12.16 -15.61 -22.36
C ALA A 57 -13.47 -15.36 -23.12
N VAL A 58 -13.51 -15.67 -24.41
CA VAL A 58 -14.72 -15.59 -25.26
C VAL A 58 -15.80 -16.54 -24.73
N ASP A 59 -15.44 -17.79 -24.44
CA ASP A 59 -16.36 -18.80 -23.90
C ASP A 59 -16.92 -18.40 -22.52
N ALA A 60 -16.13 -17.66 -21.73
CA ALA A 60 -16.54 -17.09 -20.45
C ALA A 60 -17.42 -15.83 -20.59
N GLY A 61 -17.59 -15.28 -21.80
CA GLY A 61 -18.48 -14.18 -22.08
C GLY A 61 -17.83 -12.84 -22.42
N ALA A 62 -16.52 -12.81 -22.72
CA ALA A 62 -15.87 -11.60 -23.23
C ALA A 62 -16.56 -11.14 -24.53
N GLY A 63 -16.91 -9.85 -24.61
CA GLY A 63 -17.55 -9.26 -25.77
C GLY A 63 -16.57 -8.82 -26.85
N ALA A 64 -15.31 -8.54 -26.46
CA ALA A 64 -14.23 -8.13 -27.36
C ALA A 64 -12.86 -8.46 -26.77
N LEU A 65 -11.82 -8.41 -27.59
CA LEU A 65 -10.44 -8.66 -27.18
C LEU A 65 -9.53 -7.47 -27.51
N LEU A 66 -8.57 -7.18 -26.64
CA LEU A 66 -7.41 -6.34 -26.92
C LEU A 66 -6.18 -7.27 -26.98
N VAL A 67 -5.52 -7.34 -28.12
CA VAL A 67 -4.51 -8.36 -28.46
C VAL A 67 -3.33 -7.75 -29.23
N GLU A 68 -2.18 -8.43 -29.27
CA GLU A 68 -1.01 -8.01 -30.06
C GLU A 68 -0.98 -8.63 -31.46
N LYS A 69 -1.81 -9.62 -31.72
CA LYS A 69 -1.98 -10.27 -33.01
C LYS A 69 -3.43 -10.68 -33.23
N ARG A 70 -3.89 -10.58 -34.45
CA ARG A 70 -5.24 -11.02 -34.79
C ARG A 70 -5.40 -12.52 -34.55
N LEU A 71 -6.47 -12.90 -33.86
CA LEU A 71 -6.81 -14.28 -33.55
C LEU A 71 -8.05 -14.74 -34.36
N ASP A 72 -8.15 -16.03 -34.58
CA ASP A 72 -9.32 -16.64 -35.21
C ASP A 72 -10.39 -16.95 -34.17
N VAL A 73 -11.11 -15.92 -33.73
CA VAL A 73 -12.18 -15.96 -32.74
C VAL A 73 -13.38 -15.16 -33.19
N ASN A 74 -14.57 -15.51 -32.71
CA ASN A 74 -15.83 -14.96 -33.18
C ASN A 74 -16.33 -13.74 -32.35
N VAL A 75 -15.41 -12.85 -32.00
CA VAL A 75 -15.70 -11.56 -31.32
C VAL A 75 -14.84 -10.45 -31.91
N PRO A 76 -15.27 -9.18 -31.83
CA PRO A 76 -14.44 -8.05 -32.22
C PRO A 76 -13.11 -8.01 -31.50
N GLN A 77 -12.07 -7.51 -32.20
CA GLN A 77 -10.72 -7.41 -31.67
C GLN A 77 -10.13 -6.03 -31.95
N ILE A 78 -9.32 -5.54 -31.04
CA ILE A 78 -8.40 -4.41 -31.25
C ILE A 78 -6.99 -4.97 -31.19
N VAL A 79 -6.24 -4.81 -32.30
CA VAL A 79 -4.84 -5.25 -32.40
C VAL A 79 -3.93 -4.06 -32.15
N VAL A 80 -3.03 -4.19 -31.17
CA VAL A 80 -2.06 -3.17 -30.73
C VAL A 80 -0.65 -3.74 -30.74
N SER A 81 0.36 -2.90 -30.67
CA SER A 81 1.76 -3.33 -30.60
C SER A 81 2.17 -3.90 -29.23
N ASP A 82 1.51 -3.45 -28.16
CA ASP A 82 1.77 -3.83 -26.76
C ASP A 82 0.48 -3.67 -25.96
N THR A 83 -0.05 -4.79 -25.48
CA THR A 83 -1.34 -4.80 -24.75
C THR A 83 -1.24 -4.17 -23.36
N LYS A 84 -0.08 -4.21 -22.71
CA LYS A 84 0.14 -3.58 -21.40
C LYS A 84 0.16 -2.04 -21.52
N LEU A 85 0.89 -1.50 -22.51
CA LEU A 85 0.88 -0.07 -22.78
C LEU A 85 -0.50 0.43 -23.20
N ALA A 86 -1.18 -0.31 -24.07
CA ALA A 86 -2.55 0.00 -24.50
C ALA A 86 -3.54 0.01 -23.31
N LEU A 87 -3.44 -0.95 -22.40
CA LEU A 87 -4.23 -0.96 -21.15
C LEU A 87 -4.00 0.31 -20.34
N GLY A 88 -2.74 0.72 -20.16
CA GLY A 88 -2.37 1.95 -19.45
C GLY A 88 -2.93 3.22 -20.14
N GLU A 89 -2.74 3.37 -21.44
CA GLU A 89 -3.26 4.51 -22.22
C GLU A 89 -4.79 4.60 -22.14
N PHE A 90 -5.47 3.48 -22.30
CA PHE A 90 -6.93 3.42 -22.19
C PHE A 90 -7.41 3.77 -20.77
N ALA A 91 -6.77 3.20 -19.73
CA ALA A 91 -7.11 3.47 -18.34
C ALA A 91 -6.89 4.94 -17.97
N SER A 92 -5.78 5.53 -18.40
CA SER A 92 -5.50 6.96 -18.21
C SER A 92 -6.57 7.83 -18.87
N TRP A 93 -6.96 7.52 -20.10
CA TRP A 93 -8.00 8.24 -20.79
C TRP A 93 -9.36 8.16 -20.06
N VAL A 94 -9.78 6.98 -19.62
CA VAL A 94 -11.03 6.79 -18.84
C VAL A 94 -11.01 7.66 -17.59
N HIS A 95 -9.92 7.63 -16.83
CA HIS A 95 -9.79 8.40 -15.61
C HIS A 95 -9.81 9.92 -15.87
N GLN A 96 -9.04 10.39 -16.86
CA GLN A 96 -9.02 11.81 -17.23
C GLN A 96 -10.37 12.31 -17.77
N ALA A 97 -11.14 11.45 -18.44
CA ALA A 97 -12.49 11.79 -18.91
C ALA A 97 -13.48 12.04 -17.77
N CYS A 98 -13.23 11.48 -16.59
CA CYS A 98 -14.05 11.68 -15.38
C CYS A 98 -13.70 13.00 -14.66
N GLN A 99 -12.52 13.59 -14.88
CA GLN A 99 -12.04 14.82 -14.24
C GLN A 99 -12.10 14.80 -12.69
N THR A 100 -11.94 13.62 -12.12
CA THR A 100 -12.01 13.40 -10.66
C THR A 100 -10.75 13.95 -9.98
N PRO A 101 -10.87 14.83 -8.95
CA PRO A 101 -9.74 15.26 -8.13
C PRO A 101 -8.97 14.06 -7.58
N THR A 102 -7.67 13.98 -7.86
CA THR A 102 -6.89 12.77 -7.68
C THR A 102 -5.63 12.99 -6.85
N VAL A 103 -5.42 12.12 -5.85
CA VAL A 103 -4.15 12.01 -5.13
C VAL A 103 -3.43 10.71 -5.47
N ALA A 104 -2.12 10.80 -5.66
CA ALA A 104 -1.23 9.64 -5.76
C ALA A 104 -0.35 9.52 -4.52
N ILE A 105 -0.19 8.30 -4.01
CA ILE A 105 0.54 8.01 -2.78
C ILE A 105 1.59 6.92 -3.04
N THR A 106 2.86 7.21 -2.70
CA THR A 106 3.92 6.21 -2.65
C THR A 106 4.71 6.29 -1.35
N GLY A 107 5.68 5.41 -1.19
CA GLY A 107 6.56 5.35 -0.02
C GLY A 107 7.09 3.93 0.20
N SER A 108 8.11 3.79 1.02
CA SER A 108 8.66 2.48 1.39
C SER A 108 7.68 1.70 2.28
N CYS A 109 7.00 2.37 3.22
CA CYS A 109 5.98 1.78 4.08
C CYS A 109 4.83 2.75 4.34
N GLY A 110 3.71 2.24 4.88
CA GLY A 110 2.54 3.05 5.25
C GLY A 110 1.62 3.50 4.11
N LYS A 111 1.96 3.27 2.84
CA LYS A 111 1.15 3.66 1.67
C LYS A 111 -0.33 3.30 1.81
N THR A 112 -0.60 2.02 2.03
CA THR A 112 -1.98 1.51 2.15
C THR A 112 -2.69 2.11 3.36
N THR A 113 -1.99 2.27 4.49
CA THR A 113 -2.56 2.91 5.69
C THR A 113 -2.96 4.35 5.39
N VAL A 114 -2.09 5.15 4.77
CA VAL A 114 -2.43 6.54 4.38
C VAL A 114 -3.59 6.55 3.39
N LYS A 115 -3.58 5.67 2.38
CA LYS A 115 -4.67 5.53 1.41
C LYS A 115 -6.02 5.25 2.11
N GLU A 116 -6.06 4.31 3.06
CA GLU A 116 -7.28 3.99 3.81
C GLU A 116 -7.72 5.15 4.70
N MET A 117 -6.78 5.84 5.37
CA MET A 117 -7.08 7.04 6.16
C MET A 117 -7.70 8.15 5.29
N VAL A 118 -7.09 8.45 4.15
CA VAL A 118 -7.61 9.45 3.20
C VAL A 118 -8.98 9.05 2.69
N ALA A 119 -9.16 7.79 2.28
CA ALA A 119 -10.44 7.30 1.82
C ALA A 119 -11.52 7.39 2.91
N SER A 120 -11.21 7.03 4.15
CA SER A 120 -12.14 7.12 5.30
C SER A 120 -12.58 8.57 5.55
N ILE A 121 -11.68 9.54 5.47
CA ILE A 121 -12.02 10.96 5.64
C ILE A 121 -12.89 11.46 4.48
N LEU A 122 -12.47 11.19 3.23
CA LEU A 122 -13.15 11.71 2.05
C LEU A 122 -14.52 11.05 1.80
N GLN A 123 -14.72 9.80 2.23
CA GLN A 123 -16.01 9.11 2.19
C GLN A 123 -17.09 9.80 3.04
N LEU A 124 -16.72 10.64 4.02
CA LEU A 124 -17.66 11.50 4.74
C LEU A 124 -18.21 12.65 3.88
N LYS A 125 -17.54 12.95 2.76
CA LYS A 125 -17.89 14.05 1.86
C LYS A 125 -18.53 13.59 0.56
N GLY A 126 -18.16 12.44 0.05
CA GLY A 126 -18.61 11.98 -1.26
C GLY A 126 -18.12 10.59 -1.62
N LYS A 127 -18.31 10.25 -2.87
CA LYS A 127 -17.91 8.97 -3.45
C LYS A 127 -16.41 8.96 -3.76
N VAL A 128 -15.70 7.96 -3.27
CA VAL A 128 -14.25 7.84 -3.39
C VAL A 128 -13.87 6.60 -4.19
N LEU A 129 -13.19 6.80 -5.32
CA LEU A 129 -12.44 5.74 -5.98
C LEU A 129 -11.10 5.58 -5.27
N PHE A 130 -10.73 4.38 -4.86
CA PHE A 130 -9.40 4.12 -4.30
C PHE A 130 -8.86 2.75 -4.69
N THR A 131 -7.54 2.62 -4.62
CA THR A 131 -6.83 1.37 -4.92
C THR A 131 -7.32 0.24 -4.01
N ALA A 132 -7.84 -0.82 -4.61
CA ALA A 132 -8.27 -2.02 -3.89
C ALA A 132 -7.08 -2.98 -3.70
N GLY A 133 -6.99 -3.62 -2.53
CA GLY A 133 -5.94 -4.60 -2.25
C GLY A 133 -4.54 -4.05 -2.54
N ASN A 134 -3.81 -4.76 -3.38
CA ASN A 134 -2.44 -4.42 -3.83
C ASN A 134 -2.36 -4.05 -5.32
N PHE A 135 -3.44 -3.58 -5.94
CA PHE A 135 -3.46 -3.14 -7.34
C PHE A 135 -2.71 -1.81 -7.54
N ASN A 136 -1.43 -1.78 -7.16
CA ASN A 136 -0.59 -0.59 -7.10
C ASN A 136 0.63 -0.62 -8.05
N ASN A 137 0.77 -1.68 -8.87
CA ASN A 137 1.84 -1.83 -9.86
C ASN A 137 1.39 -1.35 -11.26
N ASP A 138 2.22 -1.57 -12.26
CA ASP A 138 2.03 -1.18 -13.67
C ASP A 138 0.81 -1.81 -14.37
N ILE A 139 0.20 -2.86 -13.80
CA ILE A 139 -1.07 -3.45 -14.25
C ILE A 139 -2.20 -3.06 -13.31
N GLY A 140 -1.96 -3.08 -12.01
CA GLY A 140 -2.97 -2.80 -10.98
C GLY A 140 -3.45 -1.35 -10.99
N VAL A 141 -2.55 -0.38 -11.25
CA VAL A 141 -2.92 1.03 -11.38
C VAL A 141 -3.87 1.24 -12.56
N PRO A 142 -3.58 0.79 -13.80
CA PRO A 142 -4.55 0.83 -14.89
C PRO A 142 -5.91 0.21 -14.55
N LEU A 143 -5.93 -0.96 -13.93
CA LEU A 143 -7.18 -1.61 -13.52
C LEU A 143 -7.96 -0.80 -12.48
N THR A 144 -7.28 -0.06 -11.62
CA THR A 144 -7.91 0.86 -10.68
C THR A 144 -8.50 2.07 -11.42
N LEU A 145 -7.75 2.69 -12.33
CA LEU A 145 -8.19 3.84 -13.12
C LEU A 145 -9.40 3.51 -14.02
N LEU A 146 -9.46 2.30 -14.58
CA LEU A 146 -10.62 1.84 -15.37
C LEU A 146 -11.91 1.78 -14.57
N ARG A 147 -11.85 1.72 -13.23
CA ARG A 147 -13.04 1.77 -12.37
C ARG A 147 -13.63 3.17 -12.23
N SER A 148 -12.96 4.22 -12.72
CA SER A 148 -13.43 5.60 -12.62
C SER A 148 -14.82 5.78 -13.23
N GLN A 149 -15.64 6.59 -12.55
CA GLN A 149 -16.98 6.96 -12.95
C GLN A 149 -17.14 8.48 -12.86
N GLN A 150 -18.08 9.04 -13.63
CA GLN A 150 -18.31 10.49 -13.66
C GLN A 150 -18.86 11.04 -12.34
N ASP A 151 -19.43 10.21 -11.49
CA ASP A 151 -19.96 10.53 -10.17
C ASP A 151 -18.97 10.27 -9.03
N ASP A 152 -17.71 9.94 -9.32
CA ASP A 152 -16.65 9.87 -8.31
C ASP A 152 -16.23 11.28 -7.94
N ASP A 153 -16.38 11.65 -6.66
CA ASP A 153 -15.98 12.95 -6.13
C ASP A 153 -14.49 13.07 -5.89
N TYR A 154 -13.83 11.94 -5.59
CA TYR A 154 -12.41 11.85 -5.26
C TYR A 154 -11.78 10.55 -5.76
N ALA A 155 -10.47 10.59 -6.04
CA ALA A 155 -9.68 9.39 -6.33
C ALA A 155 -8.40 9.35 -5.49
N VAL A 156 -8.11 8.18 -4.89
CA VAL A 156 -6.93 7.94 -4.04
C VAL A 156 -6.17 6.73 -4.58
N ILE A 157 -5.06 6.98 -5.26
CA ILE A 157 -4.32 5.98 -6.02
C ILE A 157 -2.99 5.69 -5.35
N GLU A 158 -2.80 4.43 -4.93
CA GLU A 158 -1.54 3.93 -4.39
C GLU A 158 -0.60 3.50 -5.52
N LEU A 159 0.66 3.98 -5.51
CA LEU A 159 1.70 3.64 -6.47
C LEU A 159 2.83 2.86 -5.78
N GLY A 160 2.94 1.59 -6.12
CA GLY A 160 4.04 0.71 -5.73
C GLY A 160 5.09 0.59 -6.82
N ALA A 161 6.32 0.23 -6.45
CA ALA A 161 7.38 -0.10 -7.40
C ALA A 161 8.45 -0.97 -6.76
N ASN A 162 9.07 -1.81 -7.57
CA ASN A 162 10.26 -2.60 -7.28
C ASN A 162 11.49 -2.07 -8.05
N HIS A 163 11.30 -1.34 -9.15
CA HIS A 163 12.37 -0.79 -9.99
C HIS A 163 12.17 0.70 -10.28
N ILE A 164 13.28 1.37 -10.56
CA ILE A 164 13.29 2.76 -11.06
C ILE A 164 12.54 2.81 -12.39
N GLY A 165 11.70 3.85 -12.59
CA GLY A 165 10.90 4.06 -13.79
C GLY A 165 9.45 3.57 -13.68
N GLU A 166 9.13 2.63 -12.77
CA GLU A 166 7.77 2.10 -12.63
C GLU A 166 6.80 3.16 -12.09
N ILE A 167 7.22 3.98 -11.10
CA ILE A 167 6.40 5.09 -10.61
C ILE A 167 6.31 6.21 -11.64
N ALA A 168 7.40 6.48 -12.37
CA ALA A 168 7.37 7.45 -13.47
C ALA A 168 6.30 7.07 -14.50
N TYR A 169 6.20 5.80 -14.86
CA TYR A 169 5.17 5.28 -15.75
C TYR A 169 3.76 5.44 -15.16
N THR A 170 3.53 4.92 -13.95
CA THR A 170 2.20 4.89 -13.36
C THR A 170 1.69 6.28 -12.99
N THR A 171 2.56 7.20 -12.52
CA THR A 171 2.15 8.57 -12.22
C THR A 171 1.77 9.37 -13.48
N GLN A 172 2.38 9.07 -14.65
CA GLN A 172 1.98 9.66 -15.93
C GLN A 172 0.59 9.20 -16.38
N LEU A 173 0.17 8.00 -16.00
CA LEU A 173 -1.19 7.52 -16.25
C LEU A 173 -2.20 8.20 -15.33
N VAL A 174 -1.86 8.35 -14.05
CA VAL A 174 -2.73 8.92 -13.00
C VAL A 174 -2.90 10.44 -13.17
N LYS A 175 -1.81 11.18 -13.46
CA LYS A 175 -1.77 12.65 -13.52
C LYS A 175 -2.40 13.30 -12.30
N PRO A 176 -1.86 13.07 -11.10
CA PRO A 176 -2.48 13.49 -9.85
C PRO A 176 -2.42 15.02 -9.65
N ASP A 177 -3.41 15.56 -8.93
CA ASP A 177 -3.43 16.93 -8.43
C ASP A 177 -2.58 17.08 -7.17
N ILE A 178 -2.49 16.00 -6.39
CA ILE A 178 -1.71 15.90 -5.15
C ILE A 178 -0.86 14.64 -5.20
N ALA A 179 0.41 14.73 -4.83
CA ALA A 179 1.32 13.59 -4.74
C ALA A 179 2.03 13.56 -3.40
N LEU A 180 2.14 12.36 -2.81
CA LEU A 180 2.81 12.11 -1.54
C LEU A 180 3.89 11.05 -1.70
N VAL A 181 5.11 11.35 -1.24
CA VAL A 181 6.07 10.34 -0.80
C VAL A 181 5.97 10.22 0.72
N ASN A 182 5.32 9.17 1.21
CA ASN A 182 5.07 8.99 2.65
C ASN A 182 6.37 8.86 3.45
N ASN A 183 7.28 8.05 2.96
CA ASN A 183 8.63 7.88 3.53
C ASN A 183 9.59 7.18 2.56
N VAL A 184 10.88 7.28 2.88
CA VAL A 184 11.96 6.55 2.20
C VAL A 184 12.74 5.74 3.23
N ALA A 185 12.85 4.44 3.00
CA ALA A 185 13.59 3.54 3.86
C ALA A 185 14.15 2.37 3.05
N ALA A 186 15.02 1.57 3.66
CA ALA A 186 15.57 0.35 3.08
C ALA A 186 14.46 -0.68 2.85
N ALA A 187 13.90 -0.66 1.65
CA ALA A 187 12.88 -1.59 1.17
C ALA A 187 13.09 -1.81 -0.33
N HIS A 188 12.90 -3.03 -0.82
CA HIS A 188 13.09 -3.41 -2.22
C HIS A 188 14.49 -3.07 -2.76
N LEU A 189 15.54 -3.17 -1.92
CA LEU A 189 16.91 -2.80 -2.28
C LEU A 189 17.48 -3.63 -3.43
N GLU A 190 17.02 -4.89 -3.57
CA GLU A 190 17.41 -5.74 -4.70
C GLU A 190 17.05 -5.10 -6.05
N GLY A 191 15.89 -4.49 -6.17
CA GLY A 191 15.43 -3.84 -7.39
C GLY A 191 15.91 -2.40 -7.55
N PHE A 192 16.09 -1.66 -6.45
CA PHE A 192 16.53 -0.24 -6.49
C PHE A 192 18.04 -0.07 -6.37
N GLY A 193 18.78 -1.10 -5.98
CA GLY A 193 20.24 -1.11 -5.85
C GLY A 193 20.78 -0.39 -4.61
N SER A 194 20.11 0.66 -4.12
CA SER A 194 20.56 1.45 -2.96
C SER A 194 19.41 2.30 -2.38
N ILE A 195 19.65 2.89 -1.21
CA ILE A 195 18.71 3.87 -0.62
C ILE A 195 18.52 5.10 -1.52
N ASP A 196 19.55 5.51 -2.27
CA ASP A 196 19.46 6.59 -3.24
C ASP A 196 18.62 6.19 -4.46
N GLY A 197 18.67 4.92 -4.87
CA GLY A 197 17.74 4.36 -5.86
C GLY A 197 16.29 4.37 -5.36
N VAL A 198 16.05 4.05 -4.08
CA VAL A 198 14.72 4.17 -3.47
C VAL A 198 14.23 5.61 -3.49
N LYS A 199 15.09 6.59 -3.11
CA LYS A 199 14.75 8.02 -3.15
C LYS A 199 14.37 8.45 -4.56
N GLN A 200 15.18 8.06 -5.56
CA GLN A 200 14.93 8.37 -6.96
C GLN A 200 13.59 7.81 -7.41
N ALA A 201 13.36 6.50 -7.22
CA ALA A 201 12.13 5.83 -7.64
C ALA A 201 10.87 6.41 -6.97
N LYS A 202 10.93 6.69 -5.66
CA LYS A 202 9.77 7.27 -4.97
C LYS A 202 9.52 8.72 -5.41
N GLY A 203 10.58 9.51 -5.64
CA GLY A 203 10.48 10.90 -6.12
C GLY A 203 9.88 11.01 -7.54
N GLU A 204 9.91 9.96 -8.34
CA GLU A 204 9.27 9.92 -9.67
C GLU A 204 7.79 10.30 -9.63
N ILE A 205 7.11 10.08 -8.49
CA ILE A 205 5.69 10.41 -8.34
C ILE A 205 5.40 11.89 -8.62
N TYR A 206 6.33 12.77 -8.28
CA TYR A 206 6.18 14.20 -8.48
C TYR A 206 6.25 14.62 -9.95
N GLN A 207 6.77 13.77 -10.85
CA GLN A 207 6.81 14.02 -12.29
C GLN A 207 5.42 13.99 -12.92
N GLY A 208 4.48 13.26 -12.32
CA GLY A 208 3.08 13.19 -12.79
C GLY A 208 2.22 14.38 -12.40
N LEU A 209 2.65 15.19 -11.43
CA LEU A 209 1.90 16.39 -11.01
C LEU A 209 1.75 17.38 -12.16
N SER A 210 0.53 17.86 -12.35
CA SER A 210 0.25 19.00 -13.23
C SER A 210 0.88 20.29 -12.70
N ALA A 211 0.98 21.33 -13.56
CA ALA A 211 1.43 22.64 -13.15
C ALA A 211 0.52 23.20 -12.05
N GLY A 212 1.10 23.67 -10.94
CA GLY A 212 0.35 24.12 -9.76
C GLY A 212 -0.14 22.98 -8.84
N GLY A 213 0.14 21.74 -9.17
CA GLY A 213 -0.17 20.60 -8.30
C GLY A 213 0.58 20.63 -6.97
N ILE A 214 0.11 19.86 -6.00
CA ILE A 214 0.60 19.86 -4.62
C ILE A 214 1.51 18.66 -4.38
N ALA A 215 2.76 18.94 -4.01
CA ALA A 215 3.70 17.93 -3.54
C ALA A 215 3.75 17.93 -2.00
N ILE A 216 3.50 16.77 -1.38
CA ILE A 216 3.59 16.60 0.07
C ILE A 216 4.89 15.88 0.39
N VAL A 217 5.71 16.46 1.26
CA VAL A 217 7.06 16.01 1.59
C VAL A 217 7.21 15.77 3.08
N ASN A 218 7.66 14.57 3.44
CA ASN A 218 7.94 14.18 4.81
C ASN A 218 9.37 14.58 5.19
N LEU A 219 9.54 15.52 6.11
CA LEU A 219 10.84 15.99 6.61
C LEU A 219 11.57 14.97 7.50
N ASP A 220 10.85 13.99 8.06
CA ASP A 220 11.47 12.90 8.83
C ASP A 220 12.11 11.83 7.92
N SER A 221 11.96 11.97 6.61
CA SER A 221 12.35 10.96 5.62
C SER A 221 13.34 11.54 4.62
N ASN A 222 14.60 11.46 4.86
CA ASN A 222 15.83 11.90 4.15
C ASN A 222 15.79 11.89 2.60
N GLY A 223 14.73 12.38 1.95
CA GLY A 223 14.55 12.37 0.49
C GLY A 223 14.57 13.76 -0.17
N GLU A 224 14.40 14.82 0.60
CA GLU A 224 14.04 16.16 0.15
C GLU A 224 15.01 16.76 -0.88
N ALA A 225 16.29 16.81 -0.58
CA ALA A 225 17.29 17.43 -1.44
C ALA A 225 17.38 16.80 -2.84
N LYS A 226 17.00 15.53 -2.98
CA LYS A 226 17.03 14.82 -4.28
C LYS A 226 15.83 15.18 -5.16
N TRP A 227 14.76 15.74 -4.57
CA TRP A 227 13.54 16.08 -5.29
C TRP A 227 13.41 17.57 -5.62
N ASP A 228 14.31 18.42 -5.07
CA ASP A 228 14.27 19.87 -5.26
C ASP A 228 14.19 20.28 -6.72
N GLU A 229 14.98 19.65 -7.62
CA GLU A 229 14.94 19.94 -9.05
C GLU A 229 13.58 19.63 -9.67
N VAL A 230 12.98 18.47 -9.33
CA VAL A 230 11.67 18.06 -9.85
C VAL A 230 10.56 18.96 -9.32
N LEU A 231 10.68 19.40 -8.07
CA LEU A 231 9.69 20.26 -7.42
C LEU A 231 9.79 21.72 -7.89
N ALA A 232 11.00 22.24 -8.11
CA ALA A 232 11.24 23.61 -8.58
C ALA A 232 10.82 23.81 -10.03
N ASP A 233 11.07 22.83 -10.92
CA ASP A 233 10.92 22.95 -12.37
C ASP A 233 9.45 23.11 -12.84
N LYS A 234 8.45 22.75 -12.02
CA LYS A 234 7.04 22.78 -12.42
C LYS A 234 6.15 23.76 -11.65
N ASN A 235 6.74 24.70 -10.95
CA ASN A 235 5.98 25.68 -10.14
C ASN A 235 4.93 25.04 -9.23
N LYS A 236 5.28 23.92 -8.59
CA LYS A 236 4.41 23.16 -7.70
C LYS A 236 4.33 23.80 -6.33
N LYS A 237 3.19 23.62 -5.66
CA LYS A 237 3.07 23.96 -4.25
C LYS A 237 3.65 22.82 -3.42
N VAL A 238 4.66 23.09 -2.59
CA VAL A 238 5.21 22.11 -1.64
C VAL A 238 4.58 22.33 -0.28
N ILE A 239 4.12 21.24 0.35
CA ILE A 239 3.65 21.22 1.73
C ILE A 239 4.48 20.18 2.48
N THR A 240 5.10 20.60 3.58
CA THR A 240 5.97 19.77 4.40
C THR A 240 5.25 19.25 5.64
N PHE A 241 5.63 18.07 6.11
CA PHE A 241 5.19 17.58 7.41
C PHE A 241 6.29 16.83 8.15
N SER A 242 6.14 16.77 9.46
CA SER A 242 7.00 16.00 10.36
C SER A 242 6.21 15.52 11.57
N GLN A 243 6.64 14.43 12.18
CA GLN A 243 6.07 13.98 13.45
C GLN A 243 6.51 14.84 14.62
N SER A 244 7.65 15.56 14.52
CA SER A 244 8.22 16.28 15.65
C SER A 244 8.91 17.61 15.31
N ASN A 245 9.27 17.86 14.04
CA ASN A 245 9.93 19.09 13.61
C ASN A 245 8.89 20.20 13.44
N THR A 246 8.96 21.22 14.29
CA THR A 246 8.04 22.38 14.30
C THR A 246 8.26 23.37 13.14
N ASP A 247 9.32 23.19 12.36
CA ASP A 247 9.56 24.00 11.14
C ASP A 247 8.75 23.52 9.94
N ALA A 248 8.10 22.34 10.05
CA ALA A 248 7.21 21.81 9.04
C ALA A 248 5.88 22.59 8.98
N ASP A 249 5.24 22.62 7.81
CA ASP A 249 3.90 23.22 7.65
C ASP A 249 2.85 22.51 8.51
N PHE A 250 3.03 21.20 8.73
CA PHE A 250 2.20 20.35 9.60
C PHE A 250 3.08 19.50 10.50
N PHE A 251 2.80 19.51 11.79
CA PHE A 251 3.53 18.69 12.75
C PHE A 251 2.65 18.24 13.93
N ALA A 252 3.12 17.25 14.69
CA ALA A 252 2.42 16.73 15.87
C ALA A 252 3.11 17.16 17.17
N SER A 253 2.31 17.27 18.23
CA SER A 253 2.76 17.35 19.63
C SER A 253 1.88 16.49 20.54
N ASN A 254 2.25 16.34 21.80
CA ASN A 254 1.48 15.65 22.83
C ASN A 254 1.04 14.22 22.40
N ILE A 255 1.95 13.49 21.73
CA ILE A 255 1.66 12.12 21.28
C ILE A 255 1.56 11.20 22.50
N VAL A 256 0.40 10.56 22.67
CA VAL A 256 0.10 9.64 23.78
C VAL A 256 -0.49 8.35 23.21
N LEU A 257 -0.06 7.21 23.74
CA LEU A 257 -0.68 5.90 23.46
C LEU A 257 -1.60 5.52 24.62
N ASN A 258 -2.82 5.09 24.30
CA ASN A 258 -3.73 4.52 25.28
C ASN A 258 -3.36 3.05 25.61
N ALA A 259 -4.06 2.42 26.55
CA ALA A 259 -3.82 1.02 26.94
C ALA A 259 -4.07 -0.01 25.81
N ALA A 260 -4.79 0.38 24.76
CA ALA A 260 -4.97 -0.44 23.56
C ALA A 260 -3.84 -0.26 22.53
N GLY A 261 -2.94 0.72 22.71
CA GLY A 261 -1.88 1.08 21.80
C GLY A 261 -2.30 2.08 20.70
N GLU A 262 -3.52 2.64 20.79
CA GLU A 262 -4.01 3.65 19.87
C GLU A 262 -3.42 5.01 20.23
N ALA A 263 -2.99 5.78 19.20
CA ALA A 263 -2.37 7.08 19.40
C ALA A 263 -3.41 8.22 19.43
N SER A 264 -3.20 9.19 20.32
CA SER A 264 -3.76 10.53 20.22
C SER A 264 -2.65 11.56 20.20
N PHE A 265 -2.87 12.69 19.54
CA PHE A 265 -1.90 13.75 19.38
C PHE A 265 -2.58 15.07 18.97
N ASP A 266 -1.88 16.17 19.15
CA ASP A 266 -2.29 17.47 18.63
C ASP A 266 -1.65 17.71 17.28
N LEU A 267 -2.47 17.90 16.25
CA LEU A 267 -2.03 18.30 14.92
C LEU A 267 -1.96 19.81 14.82
N HIS A 268 -0.79 20.34 14.51
CA HIS A 268 -0.56 21.76 14.29
C HIS A 268 -0.50 22.09 12.79
N ILE A 269 -1.10 23.22 12.41
CA ILE A 269 -1.10 23.77 11.05
C ILE A 269 -0.43 25.16 11.14
N ALA A 270 0.84 25.24 10.75
CA ALA A 270 1.65 26.44 10.90
C ALA A 270 1.04 27.68 10.22
N ALA A 271 0.55 27.53 8.99
CA ALA A 271 0.03 28.62 8.17
C ALA A 271 -1.20 29.33 8.79
N SER A 272 -2.02 28.64 9.56
CA SER A 272 -3.24 29.19 10.18
C SER A 272 -3.13 29.31 11.70
N SER A 273 -2.05 28.84 12.29
CA SER A 273 -1.88 28.70 13.75
C SER A 273 -3.02 27.89 14.42
N GLN A 274 -3.63 26.99 13.67
CA GLN A 274 -4.68 26.11 14.16
C GLN A 274 -4.07 24.84 14.75
N GLU A 275 -4.75 24.32 15.75
CA GLU A 275 -4.43 23.09 16.42
C GLU A 275 -5.69 22.26 16.61
N ILE A 276 -5.59 20.94 16.46
CA ILE A 276 -6.70 20.02 16.68
C ILE A 276 -6.19 18.72 17.29
N GLU A 277 -6.82 18.28 18.36
CA GLU A 277 -6.59 16.95 18.93
C GLU A 277 -7.20 15.88 18.04
N LEU A 278 -6.39 14.91 17.64
CA LEU A 278 -6.77 13.73 16.84
C LEU A 278 -6.55 12.46 17.63
N SER A 279 -7.46 11.50 17.49
CA SER A 279 -7.33 10.15 18.02
C SER A 279 -7.47 9.15 16.89
N LEU A 280 -6.56 8.17 16.82
CA LEU A 280 -6.55 7.16 15.77
C LEU A 280 -7.34 5.92 16.19
N GLY A 281 -8.12 5.36 15.28
CA GLY A 281 -8.79 4.07 15.46
C GLY A 281 -7.90 2.86 15.14
N ILE A 282 -6.57 3.07 15.08
CA ILE A 282 -5.56 2.03 14.84
C ILE A 282 -4.40 2.20 15.81
N ILE A 283 -3.72 1.09 16.11
CA ILE A 283 -2.63 1.06 17.08
C ILE A 283 -1.28 1.43 16.44
N GLY A 284 -0.36 1.92 17.25
CA GLY A 284 1.04 2.19 16.90
C GLY A 284 1.36 3.66 16.66
N GLN A 285 2.37 4.15 17.35
CA GLN A 285 2.84 5.54 17.28
C GLN A 285 3.27 5.94 15.86
N HIS A 286 3.82 5.01 15.08
CA HIS A 286 4.22 5.25 13.68
C HIS A 286 3.05 5.70 12.79
N ASN A 287 1.80 5.42 13.18
CA ASN A 287 0.61 5.87 12.47
C ASN A 287 0.30 7.36 12.66
N VAL A 288 0.97 8.06 13.58
CA VAL A 288 0.86 9.52 13.71
C VAL A 288 1.36 10.22 12.44
N ALA A 289 2.53 9.84 11.91
CA ALA A 289 3.04 10.39 10.65
C ALA A 289 2.10 10.08 9.47
N ASN A 290 1.56 8.86 9.39
CA ASN A 290 0.57 8.48 8.38
C ASN A 290 -0.71 9.33 8.48
N ALA A 291 -1.16 9.63 9.71
CA ALA A 291 -2.35 10.45 9.96
C ALA A 291 -2.12 11.92 9.62
N ILE A 292 -0.93 12.48 9.88
CA ILE A 292 -0.58 13.84 9.45
C ILE A 292 -0.65 13.92 7.92
N ALA A 293 0.00 12.99 7.21
CA ALA A 293 -0.01 12.94 5.75
C ALA A 293 -1.44 12.83 5.18
N ALA A 294 -2.27 11.95 5.76
CA ALA A 294 -3.67 11.80 5.37
C ALA A 294 -4.51 13.05 5.64
N SER A 295 -4.26 13.72 6.78
CA SER A 295 -4.93 14.97 7.14
C SER A 295 -4.63 16.08 6.12
N ILE A 296 -3.36 16.23 5.71
CA ILE A 296 -2.96 17.22 4.71
C ILE A 296 -3.69 16.96 3.39
N ILE A 297 -3.66 15.71 2.91
CA ILE A 297 -4.34 15.35 1.65
C ILE A 297 -5.82 15.70 1.72
N ALA A 298 -6.50 15.26 2.78
CA ALA A 298 -7.93 15.47 2.94
C ALA A 298 -8.30 16.97 3.03
N LEU A 299 -7.53 17.77 3.78
CA LEU A 299 -7.70 19.22 3.87
C LEU A 299 -7.48 19.92 2.51
N GLN A 300 -6.46 19.53 1.74
CA GLN A 300 -6.24 20.07 0.40
C GLN A 300 -7.34 19.63 -0.59
N MET A 301 -8.04 18.54 -0.34
CA MET A 301 -9.23 18.10 -1.08
C MET A 301 -10.55 18.68 -0.51
N GLY A 302 -10.45 19.65 0.39
CA GLY A 302 -11.59 20.39 0.93
C GLY A 302 -12.31 19.74 2.10
N ALA A 303 -11.71 18.78 2.79
CA ALA A 303 -12.23 18.29 4.06
C ALA A 303 -12.06 19.34 5.15
N THR A 304 -12.96 19.34 6.12
CA THR A 304 -12.86 20.12 7.34
C THR A 304 -12.04 19.39 8.39
N LEU A 305 -11.54 20.10 9.41
CA LEU A 305 -10.81 19.50 10.53
C LEU A 305 -11.69 18.48 11.29
N GLU A 306 -12.99 18.72 11.39
CA GLU A 306 -13.91 17.79 12.05
C GLU A 306 -14.12 16.50 11.22
N GLU A 307 -14.16 16.59 9.89
CA GLU A 307 -14.19 15.41 9.02
C GLU A 307 -12.89 14.62 9.11
N VAL A 308 -11.73 15.29 9.22
CA VAL A 308 -10.43 14.64 9.47
C VAL A 308 -10.48 13.87 10.80
N ARG A 309 -10.92 14.53 11.89
CA ARG A 309 -11.05 13.91 13.20
C ARG A 309 -11.97 12.68 13.17
N ALA A 310 -13.12 12.81 12.56
CA ALA A 310 -14.11 11.72 12.46
C ALA A 310 -13.60 10.54 11.62
N GLY A 311 -12.99 10.81 10.46
CA GLY A 311 -12.49 9.78 9.55
C GLY A 311 -11.32 9.00 10.11
N LEU A 312 -10.40 9.65 10.84
CA LEU A 312 -9.26 8.99 11.48
C LEU A 312 -9.65 8.13 12.70
N LYS A 313 -10.72 8.48 13.38
CA LYS A 313 -11.22 7.72 14.53
C LYS A 313 -11.89 6.40 14.14
N HIS A 314 -12.53 6.34 12.96
CA HIS A 314 -13.34 5.22 12.50
C HIS A 314 -12.75 4.53 11.27
N LEU A 315 -11.47 4.15 11.36
CA LEU A 315 -10.77 3.48 10.27
C LEU A 315 -11.23 2.04 10.08
N ASN A 316 -11.41 1.64 8.83
CA ASN A 316 -11.61 0.25 8.50
C ASN A 316 -10.33 -0.57 8.74
N LYS A 317 -10.48 -1.74 9.35
CA LYS A 317 -9.36 -2.66 9.55
C LYS A 317 -8.88 -3.19 8.20
N VAL A 318 -7.58 -3.16 7.99
CA VAL A 318 -6.94 -3.76 6.82
C VAL A 318 -6.33 -5.09 7.23
N LYS A 319 -6.78 -6.18 6.60
CA LYS A 319 -6.32 -7.54 6.92
C LYS A 319 -4.80 -7.65 6.87
N GLY A 320 -4.20 -8.20 7.93
CA GLY A 320 -2.76 -8.39 8.04
C GLY A 320 -1.94 -7.11 8.19
N ARG A 321 -2.58 -5.99 8.55
CA ARG A 321 -1.91 -4.70 8.83
C ARG A 321 -2.30 -4.19 10.19
N VAL A 322 -1.53 -4.61 11.19
CA VAL A 322 -1.73 -4.25 12.60
C VAL A 322 -3.17 -4.55 13.05
N GLU A 323 -3.73 -5.65 12.56
CA GLU A 323 -5.08 -6.10 12.90
C GLU A 323 -5.06 -6.73 14.30
N VAL A 324 -5.77 -6.11 15.24
CA VAL A 324 -5.85 -6.59 16.62
C VAL A 324 -7.09 -7.45 16.81
N GLU A 325 -6.88 -8.65 17.32
CA GLU A 325 -7.95 -9.61 17.61
C GLU A 325 -7.76 -10.18 19.02
N ALA A 326 -8.82 -10.18 19.80
CA ALA A 326 -8.86 -10.87 21.08
C ALA A 326 -9.26 -12.31 20.84
N LEU A 327 -8.30 -13.23 20.92
CA LEU A 327 -8.55 -14.66 20.76
C LEU A 327 -9.23 -15.24 22.00
N SER A 328 -8.96 -14.66 23.18
CA SER A 328 -9.65 -14.93 24.44
C SER A 328 -9.58 -13.70 25.36
N GLU A 329 -10.12 -13.79 26.58
CA GLU A 329 -10.01 -12.72 27.58
C GLU A 329 -8.55 -12.36 27.91
N LYS A 330 -7.61 -13.30 27.73
CA LYS A 330 -6.20 -13.14 28.09
C LYS A 330 -5.24 -13.21 26.92
N ILE A 331 -5.68 -13.59 25.74
CA ILE A 331 -4.83 -13.78 24.56
C ILE A 331 -5.23 -12.76 23.50
N LYS A 332 -4.28 -11.89 23.14
CA LYS A 332 -4.41 -10.91 22.07
C LYS A 332 -3.45 -11.25 20.93
N LEU A 333 -3.93 -11.25 19.70
CA LEU A 333 -3.14 -11.38 18.49
C LEU A 333 -3.10 -10.04 17.74
N ILE A 334 -1.92 -9.60 17.37
CA ILE A 334 -1.67 -8.49 16.45
C ILE A 334 -1.16 -9.11 15.15
N ASP A 335 -2.04 -9.17 14.17
CA ASP A 335 -1.71 -9.67 12.83
C ASP A 335 -1.18 -8.51 11.97
N ASP A 336 0.12 -8.48 11.77
CA ASP A 336 0.84 -7.53 10.89
C ASP A 336 1.64 -8.29 9.82
N SER A 337 1.09 -9.40 9.36
CA SER A 337 1.74 -10.40 8.53
C SER A 337 1.71 -10.12 7.01
N TYR A 338 1.15 -8.99 6.58
CA TYR A 338 1.02 -8.68 5.15
C TYR A 338 2.37 -8.48 4.46
N ASN A 339 3.27 -7.68 5.05
CA ASN A 339 4.60 -7.41 4.53
C ASN A 339 5.55 -6.92 5.63
N ALA A 340 6.87 -6.90 5.33
CA ALA A 340 7.89 -6.48 6.27
C ALA A 340 9.00 -5.68 5.57
N SER A 341 9.44 -4.61 6.24
CA SER A 341 10.64 -3.83 5.94
C SER A 341 11.30 -3.43 7.25
N VAL A 342 12.55 -3.02 7.26
CA VAL A 342 13.27 -2.68 8.49
C VAL A 342 12.50 -1.68 9.37
N PRO A 343 12.00 -0.53 8.86
CA PRO A 343 11.23 0.39 9.69
C PRO A 343 9.93 -0.21 10.21
N ALA A 344 9.23 -0.99 9.38
CA ALA A 344 7.97 -1.63 9.77
C ALA A 344 8.18 -2.72 10.84
N MET A 345 9.30 -3.45 10.77
CA MET A 345 9.69 -4.42 11.80
C MET A 345 10.04 -3.72 13.13
N LYS A 346 10.82 -2.63 13.08
CA LYS A 346 11.15 -1.83 14.27
C LYS A 346 9.89 -1.22 14.90
N ALA A 347 8.98 -0.68 14.09
CA ALA A 347 7.70 -0.17 14.58
C ALA A 347 6.84 -1.25 15.25
N ALA A 348 6.86 -2.48 14.72
CA ALA A 348 6.18 -3.62 15.34
C ALA A 348 6.80 -4.03 16.69
N VAL A 349 8.13 -3.97 16.79
CA VAL A 349 8.87 -4.17 18.06
C VAL A 349 8.44 -3.12 19.08
N ASP A 350 8.46 -1.84 18.71
CA ASP A 350 8.09 -0.73 19.61
C ASP A 350 6.63 -0.83 20.05
N LEU A 351 5.75 -1.22 19.13
CA LEU A 351 4.34 -1.45 19.42
C LEU A 351 4.16 -2.56 20.47
N LEU A 352 4.78 -3.73 20.24
CA LEU A 352 4.65 -4.86 21.18
C LEU A 352 5.26 -4.53 22.55
N ALA A 353 6.33 -3.74 22.59
CA ALA A 353 6.97 -3.33 23.83
C ALA A 353 6.06 -2.52 24.77
N ALA A 354 5.03 -1.85 24.22
CA ALA A 354 4.06 -1.09 25.00
C ALA A 354 2.99 -1.94 25.71
N PHE A 355 2.87 -3.24 25.38
CA PHE A 355 1.87 -4.12 25.97
C PHE A 355 2.39 -4.75 27.27
N PRO A 356 1.50 -4.92 28.29
CA PRO A 356 1.83 -5.62 29.51
C PRO A 356 1.75 -7.15 29.35
N GLY A 357 2.30 -7.88 30.32
CA GLY A 357 2.22 -9.34 30.40
C GLY A 357 3.25 -10.05 29.53
N GLN A 358 2.93 -11.24 29.08
CA GLN A 358 3.79 -12.07 28.23
C GLN A 358 3.72 -11.61 26.77
N ARG A 359 4.83 -11.14 26.22
CA ARG A 359 4.92 -10.54 24.88
C ARG A 359 5.64 -11.50 23.93
N TRP A 360 4.97 -11.81 22.83
CA TRP A 360 5.43 -12.78 21.83
C TRP A 360 5.75 -12.06 20.53
N LEU A 361 7.03 -11.93 20.21
CA LEU A 361 7.50 -11.36 18.94
C LEU A 361 7.75 -12.50 17.94
N ILE A 362 6.89 -12.65 16.95
CA ILE A 362 6.89 -13.76 16.00
C ILE A 362 7.19 -13.21 14.61
N LEU A 363 8.44 -13.38 14.14
CA LEU A 363 8.94 -12.71 12.95
C LEU A 363 9.40 -13.69 11.86
N GLY A 364 8.94 -13.44 10.64
CA GLY A 364 9.48 -14.07 9.44
C GLY A 364 10.51 -13.20 8.73
N ASN A 365 11.18 -13.76 7.70
CA ASN A 365 12.10 -13.00 6.86
C ASN A 365 11.46 -11.74 6.29
N MET A 366 12.26 -10.68 6.16
CA MET A 366 12.03 -9.62 5.18
C MET A 366 12.46 -10.12 3.80
N ALA A 367 11.99 -9.48 2.73
CA ALA A 367 12.29 -9.89 1.35
C ALA A 367 12.88 -8.74 0.52
N GLU A 368 13.46 -9.07 -0.64
CA GLU A 368 13.95 -8.12 -1.64
C GLU A 368 15.04 -7.17 -1.10
N LEU A 369 15.87 -7.65 -0.18
CA LEU A 369 16.93 -6.86 0.46
C LEU A 369 18.32 -7.06 -0.16
N GLY A 370 18.44 -8.02 -1.10
CA GLY A 370 19.69 -8.33 -1.78
C GLY A 370 20.81 -8.77 -0.80
N GLU A 371 22.04 -8.38 -1.09
CA GLU A 371 23.21 -8.76 -0.29
C GLU A 371 23.20 -8.19 1.14
N GLU A 372 22.42 -7.13 1.39
CA GLU A 372 22.31 -6.50 2.71
C GLU A 372 21.31 -7.21 3.65
N SER A 373 20.63 -8.27 3.19
CA SER A 373 19.54 -8.91 3.90
C SER A 373 19.90 -9.27 5.35
N LEU A 374 21.01 -9.97 5.56
CA LEU A 374 21.43 -10.38 6.90
C LEU A 374 21.77 -9.19 7.82
N ALA A 375 22.42 -8.15 7.28
CA ALA A 375 22.74 -6.92 8.03
C ALA A 375 21.47 -6.16 8.43
N LEU A 376 20.48 -6.11 7.56
CA LEU A 376 19.21 -5.46 7.82
C LEU A 376 18.33 -6.23 8.82
N HIS A 377 18.33 -7.56 8.77
CA HIS A 377 17.70 -8.39 9.82
C HIS A 377 18.40 -8.20 11.17
N ARG A 378 19.73 -8.11 11.18
CA ARG A 378 20.50 -7.82 12.39
C ARG A 378 20.07 -6.48 13.02
N GLN A 379 19.86 -5.42 12.24
CA GLN A 379 19.37 -4.13 12.77
C GLN A 379 18.03 -4.25 13.49
N VAL A 380 17.15 -5.14 13.04
CA VAL A 380 15.88 -5.44 13.71
C VAL A 380 16.15 -6.16 15.04
N GLY A 381 17.03 -7.16 15.04
CA GLY A 381 17.42 -7.86 16.26
C GLY A 381 18.06 -6.96 17.30
N GLU A 382 18.98 -6.09 16.89
CA GLU A 382 19.62 -5.09 17.77
C GLU A 382 18.60 -4.10 18.36
N HIS A 383 17.56 -3.74 17.61
CA HIS A 383 16.46 -2.91 18.09
C HIS A 383 15.53 -3.66 19.06
N ALA A 384 15.29 -4.94 18.82
CA ALA A 384 14.41 -5.77 19.64
C ALA A 384 15.06 -6.25 20.96
N ALA A 385 16.35 -6.55 20.95
CA ALA A 385 17.04 -7.14 22.10
C ALA A 385 16.93 -6.35 23.41
N PRO A 386 16.99 -4.98 23.42
CA PRO A 386 16.81 -4.20 24.64
C PRO A 386 15.41 -4.31 25.27
N GLN A 387 14.39 -4.69 24.48
CA GLN A 387 12.99 -4.81 24.92
C GLN A 387 12.74 -6.03 25.81
N LYS A 388 13.64 -7.03 25.77
CA LYS A 388 13.60 -8.24 26.58
C LYS A 388 12.22 -8.91 26.54
N PHE A 389 11.72 -9.18 25.32
CA PHE A 389 10.47 -9.92 25.16
C PHE A 389 10.57 -11.31 25.75
N GLU A 390 9.50 -11.78 26.35
CA GLU A 390 9.42 -13.08 27.00
C GLU A 390 9.55 -14.23 25.98
N HIS A 391 9.05 -14.00 24.75
CA HIS A 391 9.16 -14.96 23.64
C HIS A 391 9.54 -14.23 22.34
N VAL A 392 10.64 -14.65 21.70
CA VAL A 392 11.02 -14.22 20.36
C VAL A 392 11.16 -15.45 19.49
N LEU A 393 10.27 -15.58 18.51
CA LEU A 393 10.22 -16.71 17.58
C LEU A 393 10.51 -16.23 16.17
N THR A 394 11.37 -16.92 15.45
CA THR A 394 11.72 -16.52 14.08
C THR A 394 11.60 -17.68 13.10
N TYR A 395 11.29 -17.32 11.84
CA TYR A 395 11.20 -18.22 10.69
C TYR A 395 11.93 -17.62 9.49
N GLY A 396 12.68 -18.45 8.77
CA GLY A 396 13.43 -18.06 7.59
C GLY A 396 14.91 -17.73 7.90
N ALA A 397 15.79 -18.05 6.97
CA ALA A 397 17.23 -18.13 7.19
C ALA A 397 17.86 -16.84 7.77
N ASP A 398 17.49 -15.67 7.23
CA ASP A 398 18.05 -14.40 7.67
C ASP A 398 17.43 -13.88 8.97
N ALA A 399 16.16 -14.22 9.24
CA ALA A 399 15.46 -13.85 10.48
C ALA A 399 16.07 -14.54 11.71
N LYS A 400 16.80 -15.63 11.53
CA LYS A 400 17.50 -16.34 12.60
C LYS A 400 18.40 -15.42 13.44
N VAL A 401 19.08 -14.45 12.83
CA VAL A 401 19.92 -13.50 13.56
C VAL A 401 19.14 -12.67 14.60
N ILE A 402 17.84 -12.48 14.40
CA ILE A 402 16.98 -11.74 15.34
C ILE A 402 16.79 -12.59 16.61
N SER A 403 16.41 -13.87 16.47
CA SER A 403 16.27 -14.76 17.64
C SER A 403 17.61 -14.98 18.35
N ASP A 404 18.69 -15.11 17.63
CA ASP A 404 20.03 -15.25 18.23
C ASP A 404 20.40 -14.05 19.10
N LEU A 405 20.12 -12.80 18.66
CA LEU A 405 20.37 -11.59 19.43
C LEU A 405 19.43 -11.40 20.61
N CYS A 406 18.20 -11.86 20.48
CA CYS A 406 17.16 -11.72 21.50
C CYS A 406 17.08 -12.93 22.46
N GLN A 407 17.95 -13.91 22.35
CA GLN A 407 17.89 -15.20 23.10
C GLN A 407 16.58 -15.94 22.88
N GLY A 408 16.02 -15.85 21.66
CA GLY A 408 14.80 -16.48 21.24
C GLY A 408 15.02 -17.84 20.58
N ILE A 409 13.99 -18.33 19.88
CA ILE A 409 13.98 -19.64 19.22
C ILE A 409 13.76 -19.44 17.71
N HIS A 410 14.57 -20.13 16.91
CA HIS A 410 14.39 -20.20 15.48
C HIS A 410 13.73 -21.52 15.09
N PHE A 411 12.82 -21.47 14.12
CA PHE A 411 12.07 -22.62 13.60
C PHE A 411 12.24 -22.75 12.09
N GLU A 412 12.22 -23.99 11.61
CA GLU A 412 12.35 -24.29 10.18
C GLU A 412 11.00 -24.33 9.47
N THR A 413 9.89 -24.46 10.21
CA THR A 413 8.54 -24.55 9.65
C THR A 413 7.53 -23.70 10.45
N HIS A 414 6.47 -23.24 9.78
CA HIS A 414 5.33 -22.57 10.44
C HIS A 414 4.64 -23.51 11.43
N GLN A 415 4.56 -24.80 11.10
CA GLN A 415 3.90 -25.79 11.94
C GLN A 415 4.59 -25.91 13.31
N GLU A 416 5.92 -25.92 13.34
CA GLU A 416 6.68 -25.96 14.59
C GLU A 416 6.43 -24.72 15.46
N ILE A 417 6.35 -23.52 14.85
CA ILE A 417 5.99 -22.28 15.56
C ILE A 417 4.60 -22.43 16.19
N ILE A 418 3.61 -22.86 15.40
CA ILE A 418 2.23 -23.00 15.84
C ILE A 418 2.12 -24.00 17.00
N GLU A 419 2.77 -25.16 16.89
CA GLU A 419 2.79 -26.18 17.93
C GLU A 419 3.48 -25.68 19.22
N TYR A 420 4.61 -24.98 19.07
CA TYR A 420 5.30 -24.38 20.21
C TYR A 420 4.42 -23.38 20.95
N ILE A 421 3.75 -22.46 20.22
CA ILE A 421 2.85 -21.46 20.81
C ILE A 421 1.70 -22.16 21.54
N LYS A 422 1.01 -23.12 20.92
CA LYS A 422 -0.11 -23.87 21.52
C LYS A 422 0.31 -24.56 22.81
N GLN A 423 1.42 -25.30 22.81
CA GLN A 423 1.92 -25.99 24.00
C GLN A 423 2.20 -25.04 25.18
N HIS A 424 2.72 -23.84 24.91
CA HIS A 424 3.05 -22.88 25.95
C HIS A 424 1.82 -22.09 26.44
N LEU A 425 0.87 -21.76 25.56
CA LEU A 425 -0.36 -21.08 25.96
C LEU A 425 -1.34 -22.00 26.68
N ASP A 426 -1.43 -23.28 26.29
CA ASP A 426 -2.29 -24.26 26.95
C ASP A 426 -1.81 -24.60 28.39
N GLN A 427 -0.53 -24.39 28.64
CA GLN A 427 0.08 -24.59 29.97
C GLN A 427 0.15 -23.27 30.76
N ALA A 428 -0.10 -22.13 30.12
CA ALA A 428 0.06 -20.83 30.69
C ALA A 428 -1.02 -20.52 31.74
N VAL A 429 -0.58 -20.08 32.86
CA VAL A 429 -1.44 -19.68 33.99
C VAL A 429 -1.41 -18.17 34.12
N PRO A 430 -2.28 -17.61 34.73
CA PRO A 430 -3.24 -16.51 34.69
C PRO A 430 -2.79 -15.20 33.99
N GLU A 431 -1.62 -15.12 33.38
CA GLU A 431 -1.09 -13.90 32.76
C GLU A 431 -1.74 -13.58 31.41
N SER A 432 -1.74 -12.30 31.04
CA SER A 432 -2.16 -11.88 29.70
C SER A 432 -1.04 -12.09 28.69
N HIS A 433 -1.37 -12.54 27.48
CA HIS A 433 -0.46 -12.76 26.38
C HIS A 433 -0.78 -11.83 25.20
N THR A 434 0.22 -11.15 24.68
CA THR A 434 0.10 -10.39 23.43
C THR A 434 1.09 -10.94 22.41
N MET A 435 0.56 -11.45 21.31
CA MET A 435 1.33 -12.00 20.21
C MET A 435 1.33 -11.02 19.02
N LEU A 436 2.50 -10.75 18.44
CA LEU A 436 2.61 -9.98 17.21
C LEU A 436 3.27 -10.85 16.14
N VAL A 437 2.58 -11.01 15.01
CA VAL A 437 3.04 -11.82 13.88
C VAL A 437 3.34 -10.91 12.71
N LYS A 438 4.60 -10.95 12.20
CA LYS A 438 5.02 -10.14 11.06
C LYS A 438 6.08 -10.84 10.21
N GLY A 439 6.06 -10.56 8.90
CA GLY A 439 7.03 -11.05 7.93
C GLY A 439 6.72 -10.54 6.52
N ALA A 440 7.64 -10.71 5.59
CA ALA A 440 7.35 -10.44 4.19
C ALA A 440 6.24 -11.37 3.67
N ASN A 441 5.54 -10.96 2.62
CA ASN A 441 4.46 -11.76 2.04
C ASN A 441 4.94 -13.17 1.65
N GLY A 442 6.14 -13.28 1.07
CA GLY A 442 6.76 -14.57 0.73
C GLY A 442 7.12 -15.44 1.94
N ALA A 443 7.28 -14.87 3.14
CA ALA A 443 7.50 -15.62 4.37
C ALA A 443 6.19 -16.24 4.91
N ARG A 444 5.03 -15.90 4.35
CA ARG A 444 3.70 -16.46 4.61
C ARG A 444 3.32 -16.52 6.11
N MET A 445 3.79 -15.54 6.91
CA MET A 445 3.50 -15.49 8.34
C MET A 445 2.00 -15.34 8.65
N PHE A 446 1.20 -14.94 7.66
CA PHE A 446 -0.26 -14.95 7.76
C PHE A 446 -0.85 -16.36 8.01
N GLU A 447 -0.13 -17.43 7.66
CA GLU A 447 -0.54 -18.82 7.98
C GLU A 447 -0.45 -19.09 9.47
N VAL A 448 0.60 -18.58 10.14
CA VAL A 448 0.72 -18.67 11.59
C VAL A 448 -0.41 -17.88 12.27
N ALA A 449 -0.65 -16.64 11.82
CA ALA A 449 -1.75 -15.83 12.36
C ALA A 449 -3.12 -16.51 12.18
N ALA A 450 -3.40 -17.05 10.98
CA ALA A 450 -4.65 -17.73 10.68
C ALA A 450 -4.85 -18.99 11.55
N ALA A 451 -3.81 -19.81 11.69
CA ALA A 451 -3.88 -21.02 12.51
C ALA A 451 -4.10 -20.74 14.00
N LEU A 452 -3.59 -19.61 14.51
CA LEU A 452 -3.85 -19.17 15.89
C LEU A 452 -5.29 -18.67 16.06
N LYS A 453 -5.83 -17.91 15.08
CA LYS A 453 -7.23 -17.46 15.05
C LYS A 453 -8.24 -18.62 14.99
N GLU A 454 -7.88 -19.70 14.30
CA GLU A 454 -8.73 -20.90 14.20
C GLU A 454 -8.73 -21.75 15.46
N TYR A 455 -7.60 -21.76 16.20
CA TYR A 455 -7.41 -22.62 17.35
C TYR A 455 -8.06 -22.08 18.63
N TYR A 456 -8.01 -20.77 18.85
CA TYR A 456 -8.54 -20.08 20.04
C TYR A 456 -9.87 -19.38 19.74
#